data_9e2fbc53868d68b8e112886dbd163fbf
#
_entry.id   9e2fbc53868d68b8e112886dbd163fbf
#
_cell.length_a   1.000
_cell.length_b   1.000
_cell.length_c   1.000
_cell.angle_alpha   90.00
_cell.angle_beta   90.00
_cell.angle_gamma   90.00
#
_symmetry.space_group_name_H-M   'P 1'
#
loop_
_entity.id
_entity.type
_entity.pdbx_description
1 polymer ?
#
loop_
_entity_poly.entity_id
_entity_poly.type
_entity_poly.pdbx_seq_one_letter_code
_entity_poly.pdbx_strand_id
1 'polypeptide(L)'
;MDILILSQIFPPDLGGSATRAYNVAKGLLAHNVNVTVIAGFPHYPTGNVPKHLRKKALAIEYFDGMKVMRTYMPPIPAKGFINRIILFISFMLSSLFPFFLVRKIDGIFAANPQVLSIYPALIYKFFHKCPVVLNVDDLWPEDIEPEITRSSMIRKLGEVLAKIAYVMADAITPISPGYTKVIKGKYRIPGSKIHVIRGGVDTSKFKQMLNKNDGKFKVLYSGAFSVAYDFDQVLKAAKMLEKHEDVEIILQGGGELLNYVKQRATEMKLKNVKIIDKILSREDVAKLMGKADALLLPLRNFGRPYLGISSKLYEYQAVGKPIICCADGQPAEYVKETRSGIVVKPGDYEALAKAVLYLKNSSDLAKELGASGRRYIEDNLSIEKVGKEMMVVFKKALRHP
;
A
#
# COMPACT_ATOMS: atom_id res chain seq x y z
N MET A 1 -13.74 -4.33 23.21
CA MET A 1 -12.40 -3.71 23.08
C MET A 1 -12.54 -2.49 22.21
N ASP A 2 -12.01 -1.37 22.65
CA ASP A 2 -12.10 -0.08 21.96
C ASP A 2 -10.71 0.30 21.43
N ILE A 3 -10.54 0.31 20.12
CA ILE A 3 -9.26 0.59 19.46
C ILE A 3 -9.30 1.95 18.79
N LEU A 4 -8.28 2.77 19.08
CA LEU A 4 -8.02 4.01 18.38
C LEU A 4 -7.04 3.77 17.24
N ILE A 5 -7.41 4.18 16.02
CA ILE A 5 -6.53 4.19 14.86
C ILE A 5 -6.09 5.62 14.58
N LEU A 6 -4.78 5.84 14.59
CA LEU A 6 -4.17 7.10 14.17
C LEU A 6 -3.57 6.89 12.77
N SER A 7 -4.11 7.57 11.76
CA SER A 7 -3.64 7.47 10.38
C SER A 7 -3.75 8.81 9.68
N GLN A 8 -2.63 9.37 9.24
CA GLN A 8 -2.65 10.64 8.50
C GLN A 8 -3.54 10.55 7.25
N ILE A 9 -3.45 9.44 6.52
CA ILE A 9 -4.14 9.20 5.27
C ILE A 9 -5.19 8.10 5.49
N PHE A 10 -6.45 8.42 5.21
CA PHE A 10 -7.58 7.50 5.37
C PHE A 10 -8.63 7.78 4.29
N PRO A 11 -9.43 6.80 3.80
CA PRO A 11 -10.43 7.07 2.78
C PRO A 11 -11.29 8.31 3.08
N PRO A 12 -11.60 9.16 2.08
CA PRO A 12 -11.50 8.92 0.63
C PRO A 12 -10.11 9.15 0.01
N ASP A 13 -9.08 9.48 0.79
CA ASP A 13 -7.72 9.54 0.29
C ASP A 13 -7.31 8.23 -0.40
N LEU A 14 -6.49 8.32 -1.42
CA LEU A 14 -6.01 7.17 -2.20
C LEU A 14 -4.59 6.80 -1.77
N GLY A 15 -4.26 5.51 -1.86
CA GLY A 15 -2.90 5.01 -1.61
C GLY A 15 -2.86 3.79 -0.71
N GLY A 16 -1.70 3.13 -0.66
CA GLY A 16 -1.49 1.90 0.08
C GLY A 16 -1.75 2.05 1.57
N SER A 17 -1.23 3.11 2.19
CA SER A 17 -1.39 3.37 3.62
C SER A 17 -2.84 3.67 4.02
N ALA A 18 -3.59 4.44 3.19
CA ALA A 18 -5.02 4.67 3.42
C ALA A 18 -5.80 3.35 3.37
N THR A 19 -5.53 2.52 2.37
CA THR A 19 -6.14 1.19 2.21
C THR A 19 -5.78 0.28 3.38
N ARG A 20 -4.53 0.30 3.83
CA ARG A 20 -4.06 -0.51 4.95
C ARG A 20 -4.77 -0.16 6.26
N ALA A 21 -4.80 1.13 6.62
CA ALA A 21 -5.47 1.60 7.83
C ALA A 21 -6.97 1.25 7.81
N TYR A 22 -7.63 1.44 6.66
CA TYR A 22 -9.03 1.07 6.46
C TYR A 22 -9.26 -0.44 6.58
N ASN A 23 -8.44 -1.28 5.94
CA ASN A 23 -8.61 -2.73 5.99
C ASN A 23 -8.40 -3.28 7.41
N VAL A 24 -7.43 -2.73 8.16
CA VAL A 24 -7.25 -3.08 9.58
C VAL A 24 -8.48 -2.68 10.39
N ALA A 25 -9.00 -1.46 10.18
CA ALA A 25 -10.20 -0.99 10.86
C ALA A 25 -11.41 -1.88 10.59
N LYS A 26 -11.67 -2.22 9.31
CA LYS A 26 -12.77 -3.11 8.91
C LYS A 26 -12.59 -4.53 9.47
N GLY A 27 -11.35 -5.03 9.47
CA GLY A 27 -11.05 -6.34 10.04
C GLY A 27 -11.30 -6.40 11.55
N LEU A 28 -10.96 -5.35 12.29
CA LEU A 28 -11.25 -5.25 13.72
C LEU A 28 -12.77 -5.18 13.98
N LEU A 29 -13.51 -4.38 13.20
CA LEU A 29 -14.98 -4.32 13.28
C LEU A 29 -15.63 -5.68 13.04
N ALA A 30 -15.15 -6.46 12.07
CA ALA A 30 -15.66 -7.81 11.78
C ALA A 30 -15.51 -8.78 12.96
N HIS A 31 -14.67 -8.43 13.95
CA HIS A 31 -14.46 -9.18 15.19
C HIS A 31 -15.06 -8.50 16.42
N ASN A 32 -16.09 -7.67 16.25
CA ASN A 32 -16.79 -6.96 17.34
C ASN A 32 -15.90 -6.04 18.18
N VAL A 33 -14.87 -5.44 17.54
CA VAL A 33 -14.03 -4.41 18.15
C VAL A 33 -14.59 -3.04 17.76
N ASN A 34 -14.81 -2.16 18.73
CA ASN A 34 -15.18 -0.78 18.44
C ASN A 34 -13.97 -0.03 17.91
N VAL A 35 -14.11 0.64 16.77
CA VAL A 35 -13.03 1.37 16.14
C VAL A 35 -13.37 2.84 16.05
N THR A 36 -12.46 3.66 16.59
CA THR A 36 -12.44 5.11 16.39
C THR A 36 -11.19 5.45 15.57
N VAL A 37 -11.34 6.26 14.54
CA VAL A 37 -10.23 6.69 13.69
C VAL A 37 -9.98 8.19 13.89
N ILE A 38 -8.73 8.58 14.12
CA ILE A 38 -8.27 9.96 13.96
C ILE A 38 -7.46 10.02 12.66
N ALA A 39 -7.93 10.84 11.72
CA ALA A 39 -7.29 10.97 10.41
C ALA A 39 -7.20 12.44 9.99
N GLY A 40 -6.26 12.74 9.09
CA GLY A 40 -6.22 14.05 8.45
C GLY A 40 -7.46 14.33 7.60
N PHE A 41 -7.78 15.61 7.36
CA PHE A 41 -8.73 15.97 6.30
C PHE A 41 -8.28 15.35 4.98
N PRO A 42 -9.21 14.91 4.12
CA PRO A 42 -8.86 14.41 2.79
C PRO A 42 -7.97 15.40 2.04
N HIS A 43 -6.77 14.99 1.65
CA HIS A 43 -5.76 15.86 1.02
C HIS A 43 -4.81 15.12 0.08
N TYR A 44 -4.67 13.82 0.25
CA TYR A 44 -3.64 13.05 -0.45
C TYR A 44 -4.15 12.46 -1.78
N PRO A 45 -3.35 12.51 -2.86
CA PRO A 45 -1.99 13.09 -2.95
C PRO A 45 -1.96 14.56 -3.38
N THR A 46 -3.07 15.13 -3.81
CA THR A 46 -3.15 16.39 -4.56
C THR A 46 -3.15 17.67 -3.71
N GLY A 47 -3.36 17.54 -2.40
CA GLY A 47 -3.57 18.68 -1.51
C GLY A 47 -4.99 19.27 -1.55
N ASN A 48 -5.92 18.62 -2.27
CA ASN A 48 -7.28 19.10 -2.42
C ASN A 48 -8.13 18.81 -1.18
N VAL A 49 -8.02 19.66 -0.16
CA VAL A 49 -8.91 19.61 1.00
C VAL A 49 -10.29 20.18 0.61
N PRO A 50 -11.41 19.48 0.91
CA PRO A 50 -12.76 19.95 0.65
C PRO A 50 -13.01 21.35 1.22
N LYS A 51 -13.65 22.25 0.46
CA LYS A 51 -13.81 23.66 0.85
C LYS A 51 -14.47 23.84 2.23
N HIS A 52 -15.47 23.00 2.56
CA HIS A 52 -16.19 23.06 3.84
C HIS A 52 -15.36 22.61 5.06
N LEU A 53 -14.18 21.99 4.86
CA LEU A 53 -13.27 21.57 5.91
C LEU A 53 -12.12 22.56 6.12
N ARG A 54 -11.75 23.36 5.11
CA ARG A 54 -10.53 24.21 5.14
C ARG A 54 -10.44 25.17 6.33
N LYS A 55 -11.59 25.60 6.87
CA LYS A 55 -11.67 26.53 8.02
C LYS A 55 -11.96 25.83 9.36
N LYS A 56 -11.97 24.50 9.38
CA LYS A 56 -12.24 23.72 10.59
C LYS A 56 -10.93 23.18 11.17
N ALA A 57 -10.87 23.06 12.49
CA ALA A 57 -9.79 22.32 13.15
C ALA A 57 -10.12 20.82 13.25
N LEU A 58 -11.41 20.49 13.36
CA LEU A 58 -11.94 19.14 13.56
C LEU A 58 -13.28 18.97 12.83
N ALA A 59 -13.51 17.78 12.30
CA ALA A 59 -14.81 17.33 11.83
C ALA A 59 -15.02 15.86 12.25
N ILE A 60 -16.24 15.50 12.57
CA ILE A 60 -16.61 14.13 12.98
C ILE A 60 -17.58 13.60 11.93
N GLU A 61 -17.29 12.41 11.43
CA GLU A 61 -18.14 11.69 10.48
C GLU A 61 -18.25 10.22 10.90
N TYR A 62 -19.26 9.53 10.37
CA TYR A 62 -19.39 8.09 10.49
C TYR A 62 -19.23 7.47 9.11
N PHE A 63 -18.29 6.53 9.02
CA PHE A 63 -17.93 5.90 7.77
C PHE A 63 -17.79 4.39 7.97
N ASP A 64 -18.58 3.60 7.25
CA ASP A 64 -18.55 2.12 7.29
C ASP A 64 -18.56 1.51 8.70
N GLY A 65 -19.37 2.08 9.61
CA GLY A 65 -19.49 1.62 11.00
C GLY A 65 -18.43 2.16 11.96
N MET A 66 -17.52 3.03 11.48
CA MET A 66 -16.48 3.66 12.29
C MET A 66 -16.80 5.11 12.58
N LYS A 67 -16.48 5.58 13.80
CA LYS A 67 -16.39 7.01 14.10
C LYS A 67 -15.06 7.53 13.58
N VAL A 68 -15.08 8.49 12.65
CA VAL A 68 -13.88 9.10 12.09
C VAL A 68 -13.81 10.57 12.50
N MET A 69 -12.76 10.91 13.21
CA MET A 69 -12.45 12.29 13.63
C MET A 69 -11.37 12.83 12.69
N ARG A 70 -11.78 13.72 11.79
CA ARG A 70 -10.90 14.38 10.82
C ARG A 70 -10.26 15.61 11.44
N THR A 71 -8.94 15.69 11.35
CA THR A 71 -8.16 16.80 11.88
C THR A 71 -7.55 17.65 10.78
N TYR A 72 -7.18 18.88 11.10
CA TYR A 72 -6.67 19.83 10.14
C TYR A 72 -5.46 19.31 9.36
N MET A 73 -5.51 19.53 8.05
CA MET A 73 -4.39 19.33 7.13
C MET A 73 -4.27 20.55 6.22
N PRO A 74 -3.06 21.05 5.96
CA PRO A 74 -2.87 22.17 5.04
C PRO A 74 -3.18 21.72 3.60
N PRO A 75 -3.81 22.58 2.76
CA PRO A 75 -4.17 22.27 1.39
C PRO A 75 -2.95 22.37 0.45
N ILE A 76 -1.94 21.56 0.68
CA ILE A 76 -0.72 21.49 -0.13
C ILE A 76 -0.54 20.06 -0.68
N PRO A 77 -0.03 19.92 -1.92
CA PRO A 77 0.20 18.60 -2.50
C PRO A 77 1.33 17.85 -1.77
N ALA A 78 1.20 16.53 -1.66
CA ALA A 78 2.23 15.65 -1.08
C ALA A 78 3.43 15.44 -2.05
N LYS A 79 3.89 16.52 -2.67
CA LYS A 79 4.98 16.53 -3.65
C LYS A 79 6.23 17.22 -3.07
N GLY A 80 7.39 16.58 -3.22
CA GLY A 80 8.63 17.09 -2.69
C GLY A 80 8.79 16.89 -1.18
N PHE A 81 10.02 17.02 -0.70
CA PHE A 81 10.39 16.73 0.70
C PHE A 81 9.75 17.71 1.70
N ILE A 82 9.83 19.01 1.41
CA ILE A 82 9.36 20.06 2.35
C ILE A 82 7.86 19.94 2.59
N ASN A 83 7.05 19.79 1.52
CA ASN A 83 5.61 19.65 1.68
C ASN A 83 5.25 18.40 2.47
N ARG A 84 5.95 17.28 2.25
CA ARG A 84 5.73 16.05 3.03
C ARG A 84 6.02 16.28 4.51
N ILE A 85 7.11 16.94 4.87
CA ILE A 85 7.44 17.28 6.27
C ILE A 85 6.37 18.18 6.89
N ILE A 86 5.92 19.22 6.17
CA ILE A 86 4.83 20.09 6.66
C ILE A 86 3.56 19.27 6.93
N LEU A 87 3.17 18.38 6.02
CA LEU A 87 2.01 17.51 6.19
C LEU A 87 2.17 16.58 7.41
N PHE A 88 3.35 16.00 7.61
CA PHE A 88 3.65 15.12 8.73
C PHE A 88 3.57 15.84 10.08
N ILE A 89 4.20 17.00 10.19
CA ILE A 89 4.16 17.83 11.41
C ILE A 89 2.72 18.33 11.65
N SER A 90 2.02 18.75 10.60
CA SER A 90 0.62 19.20 10.72
C SER A 90 -0.28 18.11 11.28
N PHE A 91 -0.16 16.86 10.78
CA PHE A 91 -0.92 15.74 11.32
C PHE A 91 -0.51 15.40 12.75
N MET A 92 0.79 15.35 13.03
CA MET A 92 1.31 15.09 14.39
C MET A 92 0.69 16.03 15.42
N LEU A 93 0.60 17.33 15.10
CA LEU A 93 0.03 18.33 16.01
C LEU A 93 -1.50 18.31 16.02
N SER A 94 -2.13 18.28 14.83
CA SER A 94 -3.59 18.36 14.74
C SER A 94 -4.31 17.12 15.27
N SER A 95 -3.69 15.95 15.21
CA SER A 95 -4.24 14.71 15.76
C SER A 95 -4.38 14.71 17.28
N LEU A 96 -3.83 15.71 17.97
CA LEU A 96 -4.04 15.93 19.40
C LEU A 96 -5.33 16.70 19.71
N PHE A 97 -5.93 17.44 18.76
CA PHE A 97 -7.16 18.20 19.01
C PHE A 97 -8.32 17.33 19.52
N PRO A 98 -8.60 16.13 18.99
CA PRO A 98 -9.69 15.30 19.49
C PRO A 98 -9.37 14.56 20.79
N PHE A 99 -8.22 14.81 21.44
CA PHE A 99 -7.79 14.12 22.65
C PHE A 99 -8.90 14.02 23.70
N PHE A 100 -9.54 15.13 24.05
CA PHE A 100 -10.61 15.18 25.06
C PHE A 100 -11.93 14.56 24.59
N LEU A 101 -12.08 14.27 23.30
CA LEU A 101 -13.26 13.62 22.72
C LEU A 101 -13.13 12.10 22.65
N VAL A 102 -11.91 11.59 22.83
CA VAL A 102 -11.63 10.15 22.92
C VAL A 102 -11.80 9.74 24.38
N ARG A 103 -12.83 8.96 24.67
CA ARG A 103 -13.14 8.58 26.06
C ARG A 103 -12.28 7.40 26.51
N LYS A 104 -12.77 6.18 26.29
CA LYS A 104 -12.06 4.96 26.69
C LYS A 104 -11.42 4.33 25.47
N ILE A 105 -10.16 3.91 25.58
CA ILE A 105 -9.46 3.10 24.57
C ILE A 105 -8.67 2.00 25.27
N ASP A 106 -8.70 0.80 24.68
CA ASP A 106 -7.97 -0.37 25.17
C ASP A 106 -6.64 -0.56 24.41
N GLY A 107 -6.46 0.13 23.27
CA GLY A 107 -5.22 0.09 22.49
C GLY A 107 -5.22 1.07 21.34
N ILE A 108 -4.04 1.38 20.85
CA ILE A 108 -3.80 2.32 19.75
C ILE A 108 -3.08 1.64 18.61
N PHE A 109 -3.64 1.73 17.40
CA PHE A 109 -2.96 1.40 16.16
C PHE A 109 -2.41 2.68 15.54
N ALA A 110 -1.10 2.86 15.56
CA ALA A 110 -0.43 3.97 14.90
C ALA A 110 -0.02 3.54 13.49
N ALA A 111 -0.79 3.96 12.48
CA ALA A 111 -0.45 3.72 11.08
C ALA A 111 0.73 4.61 10.68
N ASN A 112 1.79 4.00 10.19
CA ASN A 112 3.03 4.68 9.85
C ASN A 112 3.28 4.67 8.34
N PRO A 113 2.70 5.61 7.58
CA PRO A 113 3.31 6.03 6.32
C PRO A 113 4.52 6.95 6.56
N GLN A 114 4.73 7.37 7.82
CA GLN A 114 5.84 8.22 8.29
C GLN A 114 5.96 8.10 9.83
N VAL A 115 7.19 8.12 10.32
CA VAL A 115 7.50 7.81 11.73
C VAL A 115 6.87 8.77 12.74
N LEU A 116 6.52 10.00 12.34
CA LEU A 116 6.00 11.02 13.27
C LEU A 116 4.58 10.72 13.78
N SER A 117 3.82 9.86 13.13
CA SER A 117 2.46 9.48 13.54
C SER A 117 2.41 8.76 14.89
N ILE A 118 3.53 8.19 15.35
CA ILE A 118 3.57 7.50 16.65
C ILE A 118 3.59 8.50 17.83
N TYR A 119 4.15 9.68 17.66
CA TYR A 119 4.35 10.60 18.81
C TYR A 119 3.03 11.04 19.45
N PRO A 120 1.98 11.43 18.71
CA PRO A 120 0.66 11.63 19.32
C PRO A 120 0.11 10.34 19.94
N ALA A 121 0.35 9.15 19.34
CA ALA A 121 -0.07 7.89 19.93
C ALA A 121 0.58 7.64 21.29
N LEU A 122 1.84 8.02 21.50
CA LEU A 122 2.52 7.91 22.80
C LEU A 122 1.92 8.84 23.84
N ILE A 123 1.45 10.02 23.44
CA ILE A 123 0.71 10.92 24.34
C ILE A 123 -0.61 10.28 24.77
N TYR A 124 -1.39 9.75 23.82
CA TYR A 124 -2.60 9.01 24.15
C TYR A 124 -2.33 7.80 25.05
N LYS A 125 -1.25 7.02 24.75
CA LYS A 125 -0.81 5.91 25.60
C LYS A 125 -0.61 6.31 27.04
N PHE A 126 0.11 7.41 27.26
CA PHE A 126 0.43 7.89 28.62
C PHE A 126 -0.85 8.17 29.43
N PHE A 127 -1.82 8.86 28.84
CA PHE A 127 -3.04 9.24 29.55
C PHE A 127 -4.07 8.11 29.68
N HIS A 128 -4.18 7.27 28.63
CA HIS A 128 -5.16 6.17 28.62
C HIS A 128 -4.61 4.85 29.16
N LYS A 129 -3.31 4.78 29.46
CA LYS A 129 -2.62 3.58 29.98
C LYS A 129 -2.90 2.34 29.13
N CYS A 130 -2.81 2.49 27.81
CA CYS A 130 -3.10 1.42 26.83
C CYS A 130 -1.90 1.20 25.89
N PRO A 131 -1.72 -0.01 25.33
CA PRO A 131 -0.61 -0.30 24.45
C PRO A 131 -0.73 0.39 23.10
N VAL A 132 0.43 0.71 22.51
CA VAL A 132 0.59 1.21 21.13
C VAL A 132 1.15 0.10 20.24
N VAL A 133 0.39 -0.26 19.22
CA VAL A 133 0.83 -1.10 18.11
C VAL A 133 1.25 -0.19 16.96
N LEU A 134 2.55 -0.16 16.66
CA LEU A 134 3.10 0.61 15.56
C LEU A 134 3.07 -0.23 14.27
N ASN A 135 2.28 0.18 13.30
CA ASN A 135 2.28 -0.43 11.99
C ASN A 135 3.34 0.23 11.10
N VAL A 136 4.13 -0.57 10.38
CA VAL A 136 5.21 -0.10 9.50
C VAL A 136 4.88 -0.46 8.07
N ASP A 137 4.27 0.51 7.36
CA ASP A 137 3.94 0.41 5.93
C ASP A 137 5.15 0.75 5.06
N ASP A 138 5.93 1.75 5.48
CA ASP A 138 7.16 2.19 4.85
C ASP A 138 8.29 2.22 5.90
N LEU A 139 9.46 1.73 5.55
CA LEU A 139 10.59 1.67 6.46
C LEU A 139 11.39 2.98 6.39
N TRP A 140 11.14 3.85 7.35
CA TRP A 140 11.84 5.14 7.47
C TRP A 140 13.12 5.02 8.30
N PRO A 141 14.24 5.66 7.86
CA PRO A 141 14.45 6.39 6.59
C PRO A 141 14.93 5.52 5.42
N GLU A 142 14.93 4.19 5.54
CA GLU A 142 15.56 3.26 4.58
C GLU A 142 14.88 3.24 3.22
N ASP A 143 13.54 3.37 3.19
CA ASP A 143 12.75 3.36 1.96
C ASP A 143 12.62 4.76 1.31
N ILE A 144 13.17 5.80 1.95
CA ILE A 144 13.20 7.13 1.32
C ILE A 144 14.17 7.11 0.15
N GLU A 145 13.72 7.67 -0.96
CA GLU A 145 14.54 7.84 -2.15
C GLU A 145 15.87 8.56 -1.82
N PRO A 146 17.01 8.05 -2.30
CA PRO A 146 18.33 8.65 -2.02
C PRO A 146 18.41 10.13 -2.38
N GLU A 147 17.62 10.58 -3.36
CA GLU A 147 17.56 11.98 -3.80
C GLU A 147 16.98 12.91 -2.71
N ILE A 148 16.09 12.39 -1.87
CA ILE A 148 15.46 13.14 -0.78
C ILE A 148 16.37 13.19 0.44
N THR A 149 17.21 12.17 0.65
CA THR A 149 18.08 12.03 1.83
C THR A 149 19.56 12.30 1.55
N ARG A 150 19.88 13.21 0.63
CA ARG A 150 21.27 13.61 0.35
C ARG A 150 22.01 14.14 1.59
N SER A 151 21.28 14.72 2.55
CA SER A 151 21.88 15.18 3.82
C SER A 151 22.02 14.01 4.80
N SER A 152 23.27 13.70 5.16
CA SER A 152 23.59 12.69 6.18
C SER A 152 22.97 13.02 7.55
N MET A 153 22.83 14.33 7.86
CA MET A 153 22.23 14.81 9.10
C MET A 153 20.71 14.50 9.15
N ILE A 154 19.97 14.76 8.07
CA ILE A 154 18.54 14.46 7.98
C ILE A 154 18.31 12.95 8.12
N ARG A 155 19.15 12.16 7.46
CA ARG A 155 19.07 10.69 7.56
C ARG A 155 19.31 10.21 8.99
N LYS A 156 20.36 10.71 9.67
CA LYS A 156 20.64 10.38 11.07
C LYS A 156 19.49 10.78 11.99
N LEU A 157 18.91 11.97 11.81
CA LEU A 157 17.74 12.39 12.58
C LEU A 157 16.55 11.42 12.34
N GLY A 158 16.28 11.05 11.10
CA GLY A 158 15.25 10.06 10.78
C GLY A 158 15.51 8.71 11.46
N GLU A 159 16.75 8.25 11.49
CA GLU A 159 17.15 6.99 12.18
C GLU A 159 16.93 7.08 13.70
N VAL A 160 17.25 8.21 14.32
CA VAL A 160 17.01 8.44 15.76
C VAL A 160 15.51 8.42 16.06
N LEU A 161 14.72 9.17 15.28
CA LEU A 161 13.27 9.20 15.45
C LEU A 161 12.65 7.80 15.24
N ALA A 162 13.07 7.07 14.20
CA ALA A 162 12.60 5.71 13.98
C ALA A 162 12.97 4.77 15.15
N LYS A 163 14.20 4.87 15.67
CA LYS A 163 14.62 4.07 16.82
C LYS A 163 13.77 4.35 18.06
N ILE A 164 13.50 5.62 18.38
CA ILE A 164 12.63 6.01 19.50
C ILE A 164 11.23 5.42 19.28
N ALA A 165 10.68 5.55 18.08
CA ALA A 165 9.37 5.01 17.73
C ALA A 165 9.30 3.49 17.98
N TYR A 166 10.29 2.73 17.50
CA TYR A 166 10.33 1.28 17.67
C TYR A 166 10.53 0.84 19.12
N VAL A 167 11.35 1.57 19.89
CA VAL A 167 11.59 1.28 21.33
C VAL A 167 10.33 1.51 22.14
N MET A 168 9.64 2.64 21.89
CA MET A 168 8.47 3.09 22.66
C MET A 168 7.17 2.35 22.33
N ALA A 169 7.09 1.74 21.14
CA ALA A 169 5.96 0.87 20.77
C ALA A 169 5.93 -0.39 21.62
N ASP A 170 4.73 -0.86 21.99
CA ASP A 170 4.57 -2.14 22.73
C ASP A 170 4.61 -3.33 21.75
N ALA A 171 4.11 -3.15 20.54
CA ALA A 171 4.26 -4.09 19.45
C ALA A 171 4.48 -3.34 18.12
N ILE A 172 5.12 -4.02 17.17
CA ILE A 172 5.43 -3.49 15.85
C ILE A 172 4.88 -4.47 14.81
N THR A 173 4.11 -3.97 13.84
CA THR A 173 3.53 -4.77 12.77
C THR A 173 4.04 -4.34 11.39
N PRO A 174 5.25 -4.79 11.00
CA PRO A 174 5.76 -4.54 9.66
C PRO A 174 4.97 -5.35 8.62
N ILE A 175 4.83 -4.80 7.41
CA ILE A 175 4.10 -5.46 6.30
C ILE A 175 4.91 -6.56 5.61
N SER A 176 6.20 -6.67 5.88
CA SER A 176 7.06 -7.66 5.22
C SER A 176 8.15 -8.22 6.15
N PRO A 177 8.63 -9.46 5.88
CA PRO A 177 9.82 -10.01 6.53
C PRO A 177 11.09 -9.19 6.30
N GLY A 178 11.21 -8.51 5.14
CA GLY A 178 12.34 -7.63 4.84
C GLY A 178 12.47 -6.49 5.84
N TYR A 179 11.36 -5.88 6.23
CA TYR A 179 11.35 -4.84 7.27
C TYR A 179 11.76 -5.38 8.63
N THR A 180 11.31 -6.58 8.98
CA THR A 180 11.71 -7.25 10.24
C THR A 180 13.22 -7.40 10.35
N LYS A 181 13.90 -7.79 9.26
CA LYS A 181 15.37 -7.93 9.25
C LYS A 181 16.06 -6.62 9.62
N VAL A 182 15.60 -5.48 9.08
CA VAL A 182 16.17 -4.17 9.38
C VAL A 182 15.83 -3.71 10.80
N ILE A 183 14.58 -3.83 11.23
CA ILE A 183 14.12 -3.43 12.57
C ILE A 183 14.89 -4.22 13.65
N LYS A 184 15.07 -5.52 13.49
CA LYS A 184 15.88 -6.34 14.41
C LYS A 184 17.38 -6.05 14.32
N GLY A 185 17.93 -6.02 13.13
CA GLY A 185 19.38 -5.92 12.91
C GLY A 185 19.92 -4.52 13.20
N LYS A 186 19.38 -3.50 12.51
CA LYS A 186 19.86 -2.11 12.61
C LYS A 186 19.43 -1.43 13.91
N TYR A 187 18.13 -1.55 14.25
CA TYR A 187 17.57 -0.85 15.42
C TYR A 187 17.64 -1.67 16.70
N ARG A 188 18.04 -2.93 16.63
CA ARG A 188 18.21 -3.86 17.76
C ARG A 188 16.92 -4.04 18.58
N ILE A 189 15.78 -4.10 17.91
CA ILE A 189 14.48 -4.32 18.56
C ILE A 189 14.28 -5.82 18.82
N PRO A 190 13.82 -6.21 20.02
CA PRO A 190 13.54 -7.61 20.34
C PRO A 190 12.50 -8.23 19.41
N GLY A 191 12.75 -9.44 18.94
CA GLY A 191 11.84 -10.15 18.03
C GLY A 191 10.46 -10.43 18.64
N SER A 192 10.35 -10.49 19.97
CA SER A 192 9.08 -10.66 20.69
C SER A 192 8.09 -9.49 20.46
N LYS A 193 8.60 -8.29 20.17
CA LYS A 193 7.77 -7.12 19.83
C LYS A 193 7.32 -7.07 18.36
N ILE A 194 7.90 -7.89 17.48
CA ILE A 194 7.70 -7.76 16.03
C ILE A 194 6.80 -8.88 15.53
N HIS A 195 5.68 -8.50 14.92
CA HIS A 195 4.68 -9.39 14.35
C HIS A 195 4.42 -8.99 12.89
N VAL A 196 4.93 -9.77 11.94
CA VAL A 196 4.68 -9.48 10.51
C VAL A 196 3.20 -9.68 10.21
N ILE A 197 2.51 -8.61 9.85
CA ILE A 197 1.12 -8.66 9.38
C ILE A 197 1.06 -8.03 8.01
N ARG A 198 0.92 -8.84 6.97
CA ARG A 198 0.80 -8.41 5.58
C ARG A 198 -0.50 -7.62 5.36
N GLY A 199 -0.59 -6.87 4.26
CA GLY A 199 -1.78 -6.09 3.93
C GLY A 199 -2.99 -6.96 3.64
N GLY A 200 -4.14 -6.64 4.23
CA GLY A 200 -5.40 -7.29 3.92
C GLY A 200 -6.04 -6.75 2.64
N VAL A 201 -6.93 -7.54 2.07
CA VAL A 201 -7.73 -7.13 0.91
C VAL A 201 -9.21 -7.49 1.09
N ASP A 202 -10.07 -6.61 0.61
CA ASP A 202 -11.53 -6.85 0.60
C ASP A 202 -11.88 -7.81 -0.55
N THR A 203 -11.98 -9.10 -0.22
CA THR A 203 -12.32 -10.14 -1.19
C THR A 203 -13.76 -10.05 -1.70
N SER A 204 -14.62 -9.29 -1.03
CA SER A 204 -15.98 -9.02 -1.49
C SER A 204 -16.03 -8.00 -2.62
N LYS A 205 -15.07 -7.06 -2.65
CA LYS A 205 -14.91 -6.05 -3.71
C LYS A 205 -14.04 -6.58 -4.85
N PHE A 206 -12.92 -7.23 -4.52
CA PHE A 206 -12.01 -7.84 -5.48
C PHE A 206 -12.41 -9.29 -5.73
N LYS A 207 -13.42 -9.48 -6.58
CA LYS A 207 -13.95 -10.81 -6.94
C LYS A 207 -13.29 -11.33 -8.20
N GLN A 208 -13.16 -12.66 -8.26
CA GLN A 208 -12.82 -13.33 -9.50
C GLN A 208 -13.95 -13.11 -10.52
N MET A 209 -13.58 -12.70 -11.72
CA MET A 209 -14.53 -12.50 -12.81
C MET A 209 -14.13 -13.36 -14.01
N LEU A 210 -15.14 -13.98 -14.63
CA LEU A 210 -14.94 -14.66 -15.91
C LEU A 210 -14.67 -13.61 -16.99
N ASN A 211 -13.58 -13.78 -17.71
CA ASN A 211 -13.23 -12.92 -18.83
C ASN A 211 -14.13 -13.26 -20.03
N LYS A 212 -14.74 -12.24 -20.64
CA LYS A 212 -15.31 -12.41 -21.99
C LYS A 212 -14.15 -12.37 -22.96
N ASN A 213 -13.89 -13.50 -23.60
CA ASN A 213 -12.86 -13.60 -24.64
C ASN A 213 -13.28 -12.73 -25.84
N ASP A 214 -12.60 -11.62 -26.05
CA ASP A 214 -12.76 -10.73 -27.19
C ASP A 214 -11.63 -10.91 -28.24
N GLY A 215 -10.91 -12.04 -28.15
CA GLY A 215 -9.82 -12.39 -29.04
C GLY A 215 -8.48 -11.75 -28.67
N LYS A 216 -8.40 -10.95 -27.59
CA LYS A 216 -7.16 -10.30 -27.14
C LYS A 216 -6.71 -10.79 -25.77
N PHE A 217 -5.41 -11.03 -25.64
CA PHE A 217 -4.75 -11.26 -24.36
C PHE A 217 -4.34 -9.91 -23.74
N LYS A 218 -4.98 -9.55 -22.65
CA LYS A 218 -4.84 -8.23 -21.99
C LYS A 218 -3.95 -8.31 -20.77
N VAL A 219 -2.86 -7.54 -20.79
CA VAL A 219 -1.96 -7.36 -19.66
C VAL A 219 -2.22 -5.98 -19.06
N LEU A 220 -2.63 -5.93 -17.79
CA LEU A 220 -3.03 -4.68 -17.12
C LEU A 220 -2.05 -4.28 -16.02
N TYR A 221 -1.58 -3.03 -16.07
CA TYR A 221 -1.11 -2.28 -14.91
C TYR A 221 -2.18 -1.31 -14.47
N SER A 222 -2.49 -1.27 -13.16
CA SER A 222 -3.40 -0.29 -12.58
C SER A 222 -2.78 0.36 -11.35
N GLY A 223 -2.66 1.70 -11.35
CA GLY A 223 -2.16 2.46 -10.21
C GLY A 223 -1.45 3.76 -10.55
N ALA A 224 -0.62 4.24 -9.60
CA ALA A 224 0.10 5.49 -9.76
C ALA A 224 1.22 5.37 -10.81
N PHE A 225 1.32 6.37 -11.68
CA PHE A 225 2.46 6.53 -12.58
C PHE A 225 3.56 7.30 -11.84
N SER A 226 4.30 6.59 -11.00
CA SER A 226 5.37 7.16 -10.15
C SER A 226 6.74 6.61 -10.50
N VAL A 227 7.79 7.28 -10.00
CA VAL A 227 9.19 6.88 -10.20
C VAL A 227 9.55 5.48 -9.67
N ALA A 228 8.70 4.91 -8.82
CA ALA A 228 8.86 3.55 -8.32
C ALA A 228 8.65 2.47 -9.40
N TYR A 229 8.07 2.83 -10.55
CA TYR A 229 7.77 1.91 -11.64
C TYR A 229 8.60 2.18 -12.89
N ASP A 230 8.98 1.12 -13.58
CA ASP A 230 9.72 1.17 -14.86
C ASP A 230 8.76 0.98 -16.04
N PHE A 231 8.21 2.08 -16.51
CA PHE A 231 7.35 2.07 -17.69
C PHE A 231 8.14 1.91 -19.00
N ASP A 232 9.42 2.29 -19.04
CA ASP A 232 10.26 2.05 -20.24
C ASP A 232 10.44 0.56 -20.50
N GLN A 233 10.61 -0.26 -19.45
CA GLN A 233 10.61 -1.72 -19.57
C GLN A 233 9.31 -2.21 -20.22
N VAL A 234 8.17 -1.68 -19.79
CA VAL A 234 6.84 -2.07 -20.30
C VAL A 234 6.67 -1.66 -21.76
N LEU A 235 7.03 -0.42 -22.12
CA LEU A 235 6.89 0.08 -23.49
C LEU A 235 7.84 -0.63 -24.46
N LYS A 236 9.07 -0.97 -24.05
CA LYS A 236 10.00 -1.78 -24.84
C LYS A 236 9.48 -3.20 -25.06
N ALA A 237 8.93 -3.84 -24.03
CA ALA A 237 8.28 -5.15 -24.16
C ALA A 237 7.06 -5.06 -25.10
N ALA A 238 6.24 -4.01 -24.98
CA ALA A 238 5.12 -3.77 -25.89
C ALA A 238 5.57 -3.67 -27.35
N LYS A 239 6.69 -2.99 -27.63
CA LYS A 239 7.26 -2.89 -28.97
C LYS A 239 7.63 -4.26 -29.56
N MET A 240 8.22 -5.14 -28.76
CA MET A 240 8.51 -6.52 -29.19
C MET A 240 7.25 -7.34 -29.46
N LEU A 241 6.16 -7.02 -28.75
CA LEU A 241 4.87 -7.73 -28.86
C LEU A 241 3.98 -7.21 -29.98
N GLU A 242 4.33 -6.15 -30.73
CA GLU A 242 3.50 -5.59 -31.81
C GLU A 242 3.20 -6.57 -32.94
N LYS A 243 4.08 -7.56 -33.17
CA LYS A 243 3.86 -8.65 -34.14
C LYS A 243 2.76 -9.64 -33.73
N HIS A 244 2.28 -9.54 -32.48
CA HIS A 244 1.18 -10.33 -31.93
C HIS A 244 -0.03 -9.41 -31.76
N GLU A 245 -0.83 -9.26 -32.81
CA GLU A 245 -1.99 -8.33 -32.87
C GLU A 245 -3.05 -8.63 -31.81
N ASP A 246 -3.07 -9.83 -31.28
CA ASP A 246 -3.93 -10.32 -30.22
C ASP A 246 -3.39 -10.07 -28.79
N VAL A 247 -2.31 -9.26 -28.63
CA VAL A 247 -1.80 -8.83 -27.32
C VAL A 247 -2.02 -7.34 -27.11
N GLU A 248 -2.67 -6.97 -26.02
CA GLU A 248 -2.91 -5.60 -25.62
C GLU A 248 -2.33 -5.33 -24.23
N ILE A 249 -1.54 -4.25 -24.07
CA ILE A 249 -1.04 -3.77 -22.78
C ILE A 249 -1.88 -2.55 -22.37
N ILE A 250 -2.49 -2.62 -21.19
CA ILE A 250 -3.35 -1.57 -20.65
C ILE A 250 -2.64 -0.95 -19.45
N LEU A 251 -2.42 0.37 -19.51
CA LEU A 251 -1.84 1.16 -18.43
C LEU A 251 -2.89 2.12 -17.91
N GLN A 252 -3.38 1.89 -16.68
CA GLN A 252 -4.46 2.68 -16.09
C GLN A 252 -3.99 3.41 -14.83
N GLY A 253 -4.35 4.69 -14.72
CA GLY A 253 -4.13 5.49 -13.51
C GLY A 253 -3.70 6.92 -13.81
N GLY A 254 -3.05 7.53 -12.83
CA GLY A 254 -2.53 8.90 -12.91
C GLY A 254 -1.23 9.03 -12.11
N GLY A 255 -0.52 10.15 -12.27
CA GLY A 255 0.72 10.40 -11.54
C GLY A 255 1.74 11.20 -12.34
N GLU A 256 2.90 11.43 -11.74
CA GLU A 256 3.92 12.34 -12.27
C GLU A 256 4.54 11.87 -13.60
N LEU A 257 4.60 10.55 -13.84
CA LEU A 257 5.16 9.98 -15.08
C LEU A 257 4.12 9.77 -16.19
N LEU A 258 2.83 10.09 -15.97
CA LEU A 258 1.79 9.80 -16.95
C LEU A 258 2.06 10.49 -18.31
N ASN A 259 2.40 11.77 -18.30
CA ASN A 259 2.69 12.51 -19.54
C ASN A 259 3.95 11.96 -20.23
N TYR A 260 4.96 11.61 -19.48
CA TYR A 260 6.16 10.96 -20.01
C TYR A 260 5.79 9.63 -20.72
N VAL A 261 5.00 8.79 -20.08
CA VAL A 261 4.62 7.48 -20.65
C VAL A 261 3.77 7.65 -21.92
N LYS A 262 2.84 8.63 -21.96
CA LYS A 262 2.07 8.96 -23.16
C LYS A 262 2.97 9.41 -24.31
N GLN A 263 3.90 10.31 -24.03
CA GLN A 263 4.85 10.80 -25.02
C GLN A 263 5.71 9.67 -25.57
N ARG A 264 6.28 8.83 -24.69
CA ARG A 264 7.12 7.69 -25.11
C ARG A 264 6.35 6.68 -25.94
N ALA A 265 5.12 6.34 -25.56
CA ALA A 265 4.28 5.43 -26.35
C ALA A 265 4.01 5.97 -27.76
N THR A 266 3.80 7.30 -27.88
CA THR A 266 3.61 7.98 -29.18
C THR A 266 4.89 8.00 -30.02
N GLU A 267 6.03 8.36 -29.43
CA GLU A 267 7.36 8.33 -30.09
C GLU A 267 7.71 6.96 -30.63
N MET A 268 7.43 5.90 -29.86
CA MET A 268 7.65 4.52 -30.25
C MET A 268 6.58 4.00 -31.22
N LYS A 269 5.55 4.78 -31.53
CA LYS A 269 4.41 4.45 -32.42
C LYS A 269 3.74 3.12 -32.03
N LEU A 270 3.51 2.90 -30.72
CA LEU A 270 2.93 1.67 -30.20
C LEU A 270 1.42 1.59 -30.50
N LYS A 271 0.99 0.50 -31.16
CA LYS A 271 -0.42 0.26 -31.50
C LYS A 271 -1.13 -0.65 -30.50
N ASN A 272 -0.37 -1.44 -29.74
CA ASN A 272 -0.84 -2.43 -28.78
C ASN A 272 -0.82 -1.93 -27.33
N VAL A 273 -0.62 -0.64 -27.08
CA VAL A 273 -0.65 -0.01 -25.76
C VAL A 273 -1.85 0.92 -25.65
N LYS A 274 -2.69 0.69 -24.64
CA LYS A 274 -3.82 1.53 -24.27
C LYS A 274 -3.57 2.22 -22.94
N ILE A 275 -3.60 3.56 -22.92
CA ILE A 275 -3.44 4.34 -21.70
C ILE A 275 -4.81 4.89 -21.27
N ILE A 276 -5.23 4.55 -20.04
CA ILE A 276 -6.46 5.03 -19.41
C ILE A 276 -6.08 6.07 -18.37
N ASP A 277 -6.05 7.32 -18.79
CA ASP A 277 -5.76 8.49 -17.95
C ASP A 277 -7.01 8.88 -17.14
N LYS A 278 -7.34 8.05 -16.16
CA LYS A 278 -8.49 8.29 -15.31
C LYS A 278 -8.26 7.65 -13.94
N ILE A 279 -8.49 8.41 -12.88
CA ILE A 279 -8.58 7.87 -11.53
C ILE A 279 -9.96 7.21 -11.42
N LEU A 280 -9.95 5.90 -11.22
CA LEU A 280 -11.15 5.08 -11.10
C LEU A 280 -11.51 4.85 -9.63
N SER A 281 -12.78 4.58 -9.37
CA SER A 281 -13.22 4.05 -8.08
C SER A 281 -12.60 2.68 -7.78
N ARG A 282 -12.51 2.29 -6.52
CA ARG A 282 -11.98 0.96 -6.13
C ARG A 282 -12.76 -0.19 -6.79
N GLU A 283 -14.07 -0.02 -6.96
CA GLU A 283 -14.94 -0.99 -7.62
C GLU A 283 -14.66 -1.09 -9.12
N ASP A 284 -14.46 0.06 -9.79
CA ASP A 284 -14.15 0.06 -11.22
C ASP A 284 -12.75 -0.48 -11.49
N VAL A 285 -11.79 -0.22 -10.59
CA VAL A 285 -10.46 -0.83 -10.63
C VAL A 285 -10.57 -2.35 -10.52
N ALA A 286 -11.34 -2.86 -9.56
CA ALA A 286 -11.54 -4.31 -9.41
C ALA A 286 -12.19 -4.94 -10.66
N LYS A 287 -13.20 -4.27 -11.25
CA LYS A 287 -13.83 -4.71 -12.52
C LYS A 287 -12.84 -4.71 -13.68
N LEU A 288 -11.99 -3.67 -13.77
CA LEU A 288 -10.97 -3.58 -14.81
C LEU A 288 -9.92 -4.70 -14.66
N MET A 289 -9.43 -4.93 -13.44
CA MET A 289 -8.52 -6.04 -13.13
C MET A 289 -9.14 -7.40 -13.47
N GLY A 290 -10.41 -7.61 -13.13
CA GLY A 290 -11.13 -8.85 -13.45
C GLY A 290 -11.25 -9.14 -14.95
N LYS A 291 -11.21 -8.11 -15.82
CA LYS A 291 -11.26 -8.23 -17.27
C LYS A 291 -9.89 -8.43 -17.93
N ALA A 292 -8.80 -8.34 -17.20
CA ALA A 292 -7.47 -8.63 -17.69
C ALA A 292 -7.19 -10.14 -17.70
N ASP A 293 -6.24 -10.57 -18.51
CA ASP A 293 -5.76 -11.96 -18.56
C ASP A 293 -4.53 -12.15 -17.67
N ALA A 294 -3.72 -11.10 -17.53
CA ALA A 294 -2.61 -11.03 -16.58
C ALA A 294 -2.49 -9.62 -15.98
N LEU A 295 -1.94 -9.54 -14.77
CA LEU A 295 -1.71 -8.28 -14.06
C LEU A 295 -0.21 -8.03 -13.92
N LEU A 296 0.22 -6.78 -14.16
CA LEU A 296 1.62 -6.41 -14.25
C LEU A 296 2.05 -5.54 -13.06
N LEU A 297 3.15 -5.91 -12.42
CA LEU A 297 3.85 -5.08 -11.43
C LEU A 297 5.26 -4.77 -11.94
N PRO A 298 5.50 -3.63 -12.63
CA PRO A 298 6.79 -3.29 -13.23
C PRO A 298 7.60 -2.39 -12.27
N LEU A 299 8.16 -2.93 -11.19
CA LEU A 299 8.99 -2.14 -10.28
C LEU A 299 10.32 -1.76 -10.92
N ARG A 300 10.79 -0.54 -10.60
CA ARG A 300 12.08 -0.02 -11.08
C ARG A 300 13.24 -0.68 -10.34
N ASN A 301 14.34 -0.89 -11.02
CA ASN A 301 15.59 -1.30 -10.38
C ASN A 301 16.27 -0.09 -9.72
N PHE A 302 16.34 -0.10 -8.39
CA PHE A 302 17.09 0.90 -7.61
C PHE A 302 18.51 0.43 -7.20
N GLY A 303 19.01 -0.65 -7.79
CA GLY A 303 20.32 -1.23 -7.42
C GLY A 303 20.32 -1.93 -6.06
N ARG A 304 19.16 -2.10 -5.44
CA ARG A 304 18.96 -2.82 -4.17
C ARG A 304 17.63 -3.57 -4.19
N PRO A 305 17.55 -4.73 -3.51
CA PRO A 305 16.29 -5.46 -3.43
C PRO A 305 15.24 -4.69 -2.63
N TYR A 306 13.98 -4.81 -3.04
CA TYR A 306 12.86 -4.25 -2.31
C TYR A 306 12.66 -4.97 -0.97
N LEU A 307 12.50 -4.20 0.09
CA LEU A 307 12.25 -4.72 1.44
C LEU A 307 10.75 -4.85 1.74
N GLY A 308 9.92 -4.02 1.14
CA GLY A 308 8.46 -4.03 1.28
C GLY A 308 7.77 -4.86 0.22
N ILE A 309 6.49 -5.16 0.44
CA ILE A 309 5.61 -5.82 -0.52
C ILE A 309 4.56 -4.82 -0.99
N SER A 310 4.44 -4.63 -2.30
CA SER A 310 3.42 -3.74 -2.87
C SER A 310 2.01 -4.28 -2.61
N SER A 311 1.12 -3.42 -2.08
CA SER A 311 -0.28 -3.77 -1.84
C SER A 311 -1.04 -4.18 -3.11
N LYS A 312 -0.57 -3.78 -4.29
CA LYS A 312 -1.12 -4.22 -5.58
C LYS A 312 -1.10 -5.74 -5.74
N LEU A 313 -0.06 -6.41 -5.22
CA LEU A 313 0.03 -7.87 -5.32
C LEU A 313 -1.15 -8.56 -4.64
N TYR A 314 -1.60 -8.04 -3.49
CA TYR A 314 -2.75 -8.59 -2.78
C TYR A 314 -4.05 -8.41 -3.58
N GLU A 315 -4.25 -7.22 -4.18
CA GLU A 315 -5.41 -6.94 -5.02
C GLU A 315 -5.41 -7.78 -6.30
N TYR A 316 -4.24 -7.95 -6.91
CA TYR A 316 -4.04 -8.79 -8.10
C TYR A 316 -4.36 -10.26 -7.84
N GLN A 317 -3.87 -10.78 -6.72
CA GLN A 317 -4.21 -12.14 -6.29
C GLN A 317 -5.68 -12.28 -5.97
N ALA A 318 -6.30 -11.26 -5.34
CA ALA A 318 -7.70 -11.30 -4.97
C ALA A 318 -8.66 -11.41 -6.16
N VAL A 319 -8.33 -10.86 -7.31
CA VAL A 319 -9.13 -11.04 -8.54
C VAL A 319 -8.83 -12.36 -9.28
N GLY A 320 -7.89 -13.18 -8.78
CA GLY A 320 -7.60 -14.50 -9.30
C GLY A 320 -6.96 -14.50 -10.69
N LYS A 321 -6.11 -13.51 -10.98
CA LYS A 321 -5.38 -13.40 -12.24
C LYS A 321 -3.88 -13.66 -12.03
N PRO A 322 -3.19 -14.29 -13.02
CA PRO A 322 -1.75 -14.48 -12.93
C PRO A 322 -1.03 -13.13 -12.91
N ILE A 323 0.08 -13.06 -12.17
CA ILE A 323 0.87 -11.85 -12.02
C ILE A 323 2.16 -11.97 -12.83
N ILE A 324 2.52 -10.93 -13.58
CA ILE A 324 3.88 -10.74 -14.07
C ILE A 324 4.53 -9.70 -13.16
N CYS A 325 5.50 -10.14 -12.37
CA CYS A 325 6.16 -9.31 -11.36
C CYS A 325 7.59 -9.00 -11.78
N CYS A 326 7.82 -7.78 -12.28
CA CYS A 326 9.16 -7.30 -12.57
C CYS A 326 9.73 -6.69 -11.30
N ALA A 327 10.39 -7.50 -10.47
CA ALA A 327 10.90 -7.08 -9.16
C ALA A 327 12.02 -7.99 -8.66
N ASP A 328 12.83 -7.43 -7.74
CA ASP A 328 13.74 -8.18 -6.86
C ASP A 328 13.29 -8.09 -5.41
N GLY A 329 13.84 -8.93 -4.52
CA GLY A 329 13.57 -8.91 -3.08
C GLY A 329 12.17 -9.39 -2.71
N GLN A 330 11.56 -8.74 -1.71
CA GLN A 330 10.32 -9.22 -1.10
C GLN A 330 9.13 -9.38 -2.05
N PRO A 331 8.87 -8.51 -3.04
CA PRO A 331 7.79 -8.73 -3.99
C PRO A 331 8.01 -9.99 -4.85
N ALA A 332 9.25 -10.22 -5.31
CA ALA A 332 9.60 -11.40 -6.09
C ALA A 332 9.49 -12.69 -5.26
N GLU A 333 10.02 -12.67 -4.02
CA GLU A 333 9.92 -13.78 -3.08
C GLU A 333 8.46 -14.12 -2.78
N TYR A 334 7.63 -13.10 -2.55
CA TYR A 334 6.20 -13.26 -2.28
C TYR A 334 5.42 -13.90 -3.43
N VAL A 335 5.64 -13.47 -4.67
CA VAL A 335 4.97 -14.06 -5.85
C VAL A 335 5.38 -15.51 -6.05
N LYS A 336 6.66 -15.86 -5.79
CA LYS A 336 7.16 -17.24 -5.82
C LYS A 336 6.56 -18.10 -4.70
N GLU A 337 6.56 -17.59 -3.46
CA GLU A 337 5.99 -18.26 -2.27
C GLU A 337 4.53 -18.64 -2.49
N THR A 338 3.75 -17.70 -3.05
CA THR A 338 2.30 -17.88 -3.27
C THR A 338 1.96 -18.58 -4.59
N ARG A 339 2.95 -18.90 -5.43
CA ARG A 339 2.76 -19.46 -6.77
C ARG A 339 1.71 -18.71 -7.58
N SER A 340 1.74 -17.38 -7.52
CA SER A 340 0.67 -16.54 -8.11
C SER A 340 1.06 -15.87 -9.42
N GLY A 341 2.26 -16.14 -9.95
CA GLY A 341 2.70 -15.50 -11.19
C GLY A 341 4.13 -15.83 -11.59
N ILE A 342 4.59 -15.08 -12.58
CA ILE A 342 5.94 -15.17 -13.15
C ILE A 342 6.76 -13.99 -12.66
N VAL A 343 7.96 -14.25 -12.14
CA VAL A 343 8.91 -13.22 -11.74
C VAL A 343 9.88 -12.95 -12.87
N VAL A 344 10.02 -11.67 -13.20
CA VAL A 344 10.95 -11.15 -14.21
C VAL A 344 11.94 -10.21 -13.53
N LYS A 345 13.19 -10.20 -13.97
CA LYS A 345 14.17 -9.27 -13.43
C LYS A 345 13.81 -7.82 -13.81
N PRO A 346 13.92 -6.85 -12.88
CA PRO A 346 13.66 -5.45 -13.20
C PRO A 346 14.55 -4.96 -14.36
N GLY A 347 13.94 -4.26 -15.33
CA GLY A 347 14.61 -3.76 -16.53
C GLY A 347 14.72 -4.75 -17.68
N ASP A 348 14.43 -6.04 -17.47
CA ASP A 348 14.49 -7.07 -18.51
C ASP A 348 13.18 -7.11 -19.32
N TYR A 349 13.08 -6.22 -20.32
CA TYR A 349 11.90 -6.12 -21.17
C TYR A 349 11.72 -7.31 -22.11
N GLU A 350 12.80 -8.04 -22.47
CA GLU A 350 12.72 -9.25 -23.29
C GLU A 350 12.09 -10.41 -22.50
N ALA A 351 12.54 -10.61 -21.25
CA ALA A 351 11.93 -11.58 -20.37
C ALA A 351 10.48 -11.23 -20.05
N LEU A 352 10.14 -9.93 -19.91
CA LEU A 352 8.76 -9.49 -19.75
C LEU A 352 7.91 -9.87 -20.99
N ALA A 353 8.37 -9.59 -22.20
CA ALA A 353 7.67 -9.99 -23.43
C ALA A 353 7.49 -11.51 -23.52
N LYS A 354 8.52 -12.29 -23.21
CA LYS A 354 8.45 -13.76 -23.14
C LYS A 354 7.43 -14.24 -22.12
N ALA A 355 7.38 -13.64 -20.93
CA ALA A 355 6.42 -13.99 -19.87
C ALA A 355 4.97 -13.73 -20.32
N VAL A 356 4.71 -12.63 -21.02
CA VAL A 356 3.38 -12.33 -21.61
C VAL A 356 2.98 -13.43 -22.59
N LEU A 357 3.85 -13.79 -23.54
CA LEU A 357 3.56 -14.83 -24.54
C LEU A 357 3.41 -16.22 -23.91
N TYR A 358 4.19 -16.51 -22.88
CA TYR A 358 4.10 -17.77 -22.17
C TYR A 358 2.75 -17.94 -21.48
N LEU A 359 2.27 -16.91 -20.76
CA LEU A 359 0.93 -16.95 -20.15
C LEU A 359 -0.18 -16.99 -21.19
N LYS A 360 -0.04 -16.25 -22.30
CA LYS A 360 -1.00 -16.28 -23.41
C LYS A 360 -1.15 -17.68 -24.00
N ASN A 361 -0.03 -18.38 -24.22
CA ASN A 361 0.01 -19.69 -24.85
C ASN A 361 -0.26 -20.85 -23.88
N SER A 362 -0.31 -20.58 -22.57
CA SER A 362 -0.46 -21.59 -21.51
C SER A 362 -1.67 -21.24 -20.62
N SER A 363 -2.88 -21.35 -21.19
CA SER A 363 -4.11 -20.91 -20.48
C SER A 363 -4.34 -21.64 -19.16
N ASP A 364 -3.97 -22.91 -19.07
CA ASP A 364 -4.16 -23.72 -17.86
C ASP A 364 -3.18 -23.28 -16.75
N LEU A 365 -1.91 -23.02 -17.11
CA LEU A 365 -0.96 -22.42 -16.17
C LEU A 365 -1.43 -21.04 -15.68
N ALA A 366 -1.93 -20.20 -16.59
CA ALA A 366 -2.46 -18.88 -16.20
C ALA A 366 -3.60 -18.98 -15.19
N LYS A 367 -4.52 -19.93 -15.40
CA LYS A 367 -5.62 -20.22 -14.46
C LYS A 367 -5.09 -20.76 -13.12
N GLU A 368 -4.13 -21.68 -13.15
CA GLU A 368 -3.53 -22.28 -11.96
C GLU A 368 -2.87 -21.21 -11.08
N LEU A 369 -2.02 -20.35 -11.69
CA LEU A 369 -1.34 -19.25 -10.98
C LEU A 369 -2.34 -18.25 -10.39
N GLY A 370 -3.37 -17.89 -11.15
CA GLY A 370 -4.44 -17.00 -10.64
C GLY A 370 -5.21 -17.62 -9.48
N ALA A 371 -5.60 -18.89 -9.60
CA ALA A 371 -6.32 -19.62 -8.54
C ALA A 371 -5.47 -19.81 -7.29
N SER A 372 -4.16 -20.06 -7.44
CA SER A 372 -3.23 -20.17 -6.31
C SER A 372 -3.13 -18.85 -5.54
N GLY A 373 -2.98 -17.72 -6.27
CA GLY A 373 -2.98 -16.39 -5.65
C GLY A 373 -4.28 -16.09 -4.91
N ARG A 374 -5.42 -16.35 -5.52
CA ARG A 374 -6.75 -16.13 -4.92
C ARG A 374 -6.92 -16.94 -3.63
N ARG A 375 -6.61 -18.22 -3.67
CA ARG A 375 -6.68 -19.11 -2.50
C ARG A 375 -5.81 -18.59 -1.36
N TYR A 376 -4.58 -18.18 -1.67
CA TYR A 376 -3.68 -17.63 -0.66
C TYR A 376 -4.28 -16.40 0.04
N ILE A 377 -4.92 -15.49 -0.70
CA ILE A 377 -5.59 -14.32 -0.14
C ILE A 377 -6.76 -14.72 0.76
N GLU A 378 -7.62 -15.63 0.31
CA GLU A 378 -8.79 -16.09 1.08
C GLU A 378 -8.37 -16.77 2.39
N ASP A 379 -7.32 -17.58 2.33
CA ASP A 379 -6.84 -18.33 3.48
C ASP A 379 -6.06 -17.48 4.48
N ASN A 380 -5.36 -16.41 4.03
CA ASN A 380 -4.38 -15.72 4.85
C ASN A 380 -4.56 -14.21 4.96
N LEU A 381 -5.07 -13.53 3.92
CA LEU A 381 -5.02 -12.07 3.81
C LEU A 381 -6.39 -11.43 3.53
N SER A 382 -7.50 -12.12 3.78
CA SER A 382 -8.80 -11.43 3.81
C SER A 382 -8.82 -10.41 4.95
N ILE A 383 -9.67 -9.39 4.83
CA ILE A 383 -9.83 -8.36 5.89
C ILE A 383 -10.07 -9.00 7.26
N GLU A 384 -10.91 -10.06 7.32
CA GLU A 384 -11.24 -10.77 8.54
C GLU A 384 -10.03 -11.48 9.15
N LYS A 385 -9.20 -12.13 8.31
CA LYS A 385 -7.97 -12.81 8.76
C LYS A 385 -6.98 -11.80 9.35
N VAL A 386 -6.74 -10.70 8.63
CA VAL A 386 -5.85 -9.63 9.10
C VAL A 386 -6.38 -8.99 10.39
N GLY A 387 -7.69 -8.77 10.50
CA GLY A 387 -8.32 -8.29 11.73
C GLY A 387 -8.11 -9.24 12.90
N LYS A 388 -8.24 -10.56 12.68
CA LYS A 388 -7.98 -11.59 13.69
C LYS A 388 -6.52 -11.58 14.16
N GLU A 389 -5.57 -11.51 13.23
CA GLU A 389 -4.14 -11.42 13.57
C GLU A 389 -3.84 -10.15 14.37
N MET A 390 -4.40 -9.00 13.96
CA MET A 390 -4.22 -7.74 14.67
C MET A 390 -4.80 -7.82 16.11
N MET A 391 -5.96 -8.45 16.30
CA MET A 391 -6.51 -8.68 17.64
C MET A 391 -5.58 -9.52 18.52
N VAL A 392 -4.91 -10.53 17.95
CA VAL A 392 -3.93 -11.35 18.70
C VAL A 392 -2.76 -10.47 19.17
N VAL A 393 -2.28 -9.57 18.32
CA VAL A 393 -1.21 -8.62 18.67
C VAL A 393 -1.66 -7.71 19.81
N PHE A 394 -2.86 -7.11 19.70
CA PHE A 394 -3.39 -6.26 20.78
C PHE A 394 -3.56 -7.00 22.11
N LYS A 395 -4.11 -8.22 22.07
CA LYS A 395 -4.27 -9.04 23.28
C LYS A 395 -2.93 -9.40 23.93
N LYS A 396 -1.87 -9.64 23.15
CA LYS A 396 -0.52 -9.84 23.67
C LYS A 396 0.07 -8.57 24.29
N ALA A 397 -0.07 -7.44 23.60
CA ALA A 397 0.42 -6.15 24.08
C ALA A 397 -0.28 -5.69 25.37
N LEU A 398 -1.57 -6.02 25.56
CA LEU A 398 -2.33 -5.75 26.79
C LEU A 398 -1.86 -6.58 27.99
N ARG A 399 -1.28 -7.76 27.77
CA ARG A 399 -0.81 -8.65 28.84
C ARG A 399 0.59 -8.30 29.37
N HIS A 400 1.32 -7.48 28.63
CA HIS A 400 2.69 -7.08 28.93
C HIS A 400 2.83 -5.55 28.74
N PRO A 401 2.11 -4.74 29.55
CA PRO A 401 2.13 -3.27 29.43
C PRO A 401 3.48 -2.65 29.85
#